data_76f92f8874db325d9de074dcd0565353
#
_entry.id   76f92f8874db325d9de074dcd0565353
#
_cell.length_a   1.000
_cell.length_b   1.000
_cell.length_c   1.000
_cell.angle_alpha   90.00
_cell.angle_beta   90.00
_cell.angle_gamma   90.00
#
_symmetry.space_group_name_H-M   'P 1'
#
loop_
_entity.id
_entity.type
_entity.pdbx_description
1 polymer ?
#
loop_
_entity_poly.entity_id
_entity_poly.type
_entity_poly.pdbx_seq_one_letter_code
_entity_poly.pdbx_strand_id
1 'polypeptide(L)'
;MVMVEKTDMTAEMDQADKTVQVERLKTLPAADGFHMPGEFEPHKGTIMIWPERPGSWNYGAREAQKAFVKVAEAIGVSEKVYMLVSKAQMENAKNQLGNVSGVTLLECETDDAWARDVGATMVLDEKGAVCGVDWQFNAWGGTFDGLYRNWEKDDRVAAFICRTLGCPCLDARPFVLEGGSIH
;
A
#
# COMPACT_ATOMS: atom_id res chain seq x y z
N MET A 1 -33.05 -13.88 4.71
CA MET A 1 -32.57 -13.17 3.53
C MET A 1 -32.37 -11.70 3.95
N VAL A 2 -31.20 -11.33 4.43
CA VAL A 2 -30.88 -9.96 4.86
C VAL A 2 -30.16 -9.32 3.70
N MET A 3 -30.79 -8.32 3.09
CA MET A 3 -30.15 -7.48 2.07
C MET A 3 -29.17 -6.56 2.78
N VAL A 4 -27.89 -6.76 2.53
CA VAL A 4 -26.85 -5.77 2.88
C VAL A 4 -26.81 -4.80 1.72
N GLU A 5 -27.23 -3.57 1.98
CA GLU A 5 -27.15 -2.45 1.03
C GLU A 5 -25.70 -2.26 0.60
N LYS A 6 -25.51 -2.20 -0.71
CA LYS A 6 -24.25 -1.73 -1.32
C LYS A 6 -24.12 -0.24 -1.01
N THR A 7 -23.43 0.09 0.04
CA THR A 7 -22.98 1.48 0.29
C THR A 7 -21.92 1.79 -0.77
N ASP A 8 -22.20 2.82 -1.55
CA ASP A 8 -21.38 3.29 -2.66
C ASP A 8 -20.07 3.90 -2.11
N MET A 9 -18.99 3.12 -2.13
CA MET A 9 -17.70 3.53 -1.60
C MET A 9 -17.04 4.69 -2.37
N THR A 10 -17.54 5.04 -3.55
CA THR A 10 -17.11 6.24 -4.27
C THR A 10 -17.53 7.53 -3.56
N ALA A 11 -18.66 7.53 -2.86
CA ALA A 11 -19.12 8.66 -2.07
C ALA A 11 -18.40 8.79 -0.71
N GLU A 12 -17.87 7.69 -0.16
CA GLU A 12 -17.03 7.73 1.05
C GLU A 12 -15.61 8.23 0.77
N MET A 13 -15.06 8.02 -0.43
CA MET A 13 -13.74 8.52 -0.81
C MET A 13 -13.70 10.05 -0.95
N ASP A 14 -14.78 10.70 -1.41
CA ASP A 14 -14.88 12.15 -1.47
C ASP A 14 -15.00 12.83 -0.07
N GLN A 15 -15.33 12.06 0.96
CA GLN A 15 -15.33 12.53 2.36
C GLN A 15 -14.02 12.24 3.11
N ALA A 16 -13.13 11.42 2.56
CA ALA A 16 -11.84 11.05 3.17
C ALA A 16 -10.73 12.12 3.01
N ASP A 17 -11.01 13.25 2.39
CA ASP A 17 -10.11 14.43 2.37
C ASP A 17 -10.05 15.19 3.72
N LYS A 18 -10.48 14.54 4.78
CA LYS A 18 -10.27 15.01 6.14
C LYS A 18 -8.93 14.54 6.65
N THR A 19 -7.86 15.30 6.30
CA THR A 19 -6.62 15.45 7.09
C THR A 19 -6.30 14.29 8.04
N VAL A 20 -5.90 13.15 7.49
CA VAL A 20 -5.08 12.23 8.28
C VAL A 20 -3.79 12.99 8.58
N GLN A 21 -3.60 13.34 9.84
CA GLN A 21 -2.38 14.02 10.25
C GLN A 21 -1.24 13.01 10.22
N VAL A 22 -0.21 13.30 9.44
CA VAL A 22 1.07 12.63 9.54
C VAL A 22 1.75 13.25 10.74
N GLU A 23 1.86 12.52 11.84
CA GLU A 23 2.53 12.97 13.05
C GLU A 23 3.94 12.40 13.11
N ARG A 24 4.92 13.26 13.39
CA ARG A 24 6.28 12.80 13.62
C ARG A 24 6.32 11.89 14.84
N LEU A 25 6.98 10.76 14.70
CA LEU A 25 7.17 9.79 15.78
C LEU A 25 7.87 10.47 16.97
N LYS A 26 7.17 10.58 18.10
CA LYS A 26 7.69 11.16 19.36
C LYS A 26 8.11 10.09 20.33
N THR A 27 7.52 8.90 20.23
CA THR A 27 7.72 7.73 21.06
C THR A 27 7.83 6.49 20.19
N LEU A 28 8.31 5.39 20.71
CA LEU A 28 8.24 4.11 19.99
C LEU A 28 6.80 3.61 20.01
N PRO A 29 6.25 3.09 18.91
CA PRO A 29 4.89 2.52 18.87
C PRO A 29 4.63 1.53 19.99
N ALA A 30 5.61 0.70 20.34
CA ALA A 30 5.52 -0.24 21.45
C ALA A 30 5.31 0.42 22.83
N ALA A 31 5.86 1.63 23.04
CA ALA A 31 5.64 2.39 24.28
C ALA A 31 4.20 2.92 24.39
N ASP A 32 3.55 3.10 23.25
CA ASP A 32 2.15 3.53 23.15
C ASP A 32 1.18 2.33 23.05
N GLY A 33 1.67 1.11 23.27
CA GLY A 33 0.89 -0.12 23.32
C GLY A 33 0.61 -0.76 21.96
N PHE A 34 1.30 -0.30 20.90
CA PHE A 34 1.18 -0.90 19.56
C PHE A 34 2.18 -2.05 19.38
N HIS A 35 1.78 -3.04 18.60
CA HIS A 35 2.63 -4.12 18.11
C HIS A 35 2.39 -4.37 16.63
N MET A 36 3.38 -4.94 15.94
CA MET A 36 3.21 -5.42 14.57
C MET A 36 2.56 -6.82 14.62
N PRO A 37 1.38 -7.02 14.01
CA PRO A 37 0.76 -8.35 13.94
C PRO A 37 1.61 -9.29 13.09
N GLY A 38 1.54 -10.59 13.37
CA GLY A 38 2.14 -11.61 12.51
C GLY A 38 1.40 -11.70 11.18
N GLU A 39 2.11 -12.08 10.12
CA GLU A 39 1.51 -12.21 8.77
C GLU A 39 0.42 -13.28 8.67
N PHE A 40 0.34 -14.19 9.64
CA PHE A 40 -0.68 -15.23 9.74
C PHE A 40 -1.96 -14.76 10.46
N GLU A 41 -1.98 -13.56 11.01
CA GLU A 41 -3.18 -13.02 11.66
C GLU A 41 -4.22 -12.57 10.62
N PRO A 42 -5.50 -12.43 11.01
CA PRO A 42 -6.56 -12.05 10.07
C PRO A 42 -6.29 -10.69 9.41
N HIS A 43 -6.29 -10.65 8.08
CA HIS A 43 -6.13 -9.45 7.29
C HIS A 43 -7.47 -8.78 6.96
N LYS A 44 -7.49 -7.46 6.88
CA LYS A 44 -8.59 -6.69 6.31
C LYS A 44 -8.46 -6.52 4.80
N GLY A 45 -7.26 -6.69 4.28
CA GLY A 45 -6.95 -6.62 2.86
C GLY A 45 -5.44 -6.51 2.60
N THR A 46 -5.08 -6.76 1.36
CA THR A 46 -3.71 -6.74 0.85
C THR A 46 -3.52 -5.53 -0.07
N ILE A 47 -2.39 -4.87 0.04
CA ILE A 47 -1.99 -3.77 -0.83
C ILE A 47 -1.00 -4.29 -1.85
N MET A 48 -1.26 -4.00 -3.13
CA MET A 48 -0.38 -4.29 -4.25
C MET A 48 -0.13 -3.02 -5.06
N ILE A 49 0.97 -2.98 -5.80
CA ILE A 49 1.29 -1.87 -6.71
C ILE A 49 1.40 -2.44 -8.13
N TRP A 50 0.74 -1.78 -9.10
CA TRP A 50 0.73 -2.22 -10.48
C TRP A 50 2.12 -2.08 -11.12
N PRO A 51 2.72 -3.15 -11.66
CA PRO A 51 4.06 -3.10 -12.21
C PRO A 51 4.07 -2.38 -13.56
N GLU A 52 4.93 -1.36 -13.69
CA GLU A 52 5.04 -0.57 -14.92
C GLU A 52 6.44 -0.06 -15.24
N ARG A 53 7.36 0.02 -14.24
CA ARG A 53 8.67 0.66 -14.41
C ARG A 53 9.51 -0.01 -15.51
N PRO A 54 9.92 0.72 -16.58
CA PRO A 54 10.93 0.23 -17.50
C PRO A 54 12.26 0.00 -16.78
N GLY A 55 12.90 -1.11 -17.04
CA GLY A 55 14.16 -1.49 -16.38
C GLY A 55 13.98 -2.46 -15.21
N SER A 56 12.94 -2.32 -14.41
CA SER A 56 12.55 -3.36 -13.44
C SER A 56 11.74 -4.46 -14.11
N TRP A 57 10.83 -4.07 -15.02
CA TRP A 57 9.91 -4.99 -15.68
C TRP A 57 10.13 -5.01 -17.19
N ASN A 58 10.64 -6.13 -17.71
CA ASN A 58 10.89 -6.29 -19.13
C ASN A 58 9.59 -6.32 -19.96
N TYR A 59 9.71 -6.02 -21.25
CA TYR A 59 8.63 -6.09 -22.24
C TYR A 59 7.38 -5.26 -21.88
N GLY A 60 7.59 -4.09 -21.26
CA GLY A 60 6.50 -3.20 -20.84
C GLY A 60 5.67 -3.78 -19.69
N ALA A 61 6.28 -4.55 -18.81
CA ALA A 61 5.70 -5.19 -17.66
C ALA A 61 4.57 -6.21 -17.95
N ARG A 62 4.28 -6.55 -19.20
CA ARG A 62 3.12 -7.38 -19.58
C ARG A 62 3.04 -8.72 -18.84
N GLU A 63 4.16 -9.43 -18.72
CA GLU A 63 4.18 -10.73 -18.05
C GLU A 63 4.07 -10.58 -16.53
N ALA A 64 4.68 -9.53 -15.96
CA ALA A 64 4.50 -9.18 -14.56
C ALA A 64 3.04 -8.83 -14.25
N GLN A 65 2.42 -8.00 -15.08
CA GLN A 65 0.99 -7.64 -14.94
C GLN A 65 0.08 -8.87 -14.96
N LYS A 66 0.29 -9.81 -15.86
CA LYS A 66 -0.45 -11.08 -15.87
C LYS A 66 -0.26 -11.90 -14.58
N ALA A 67 0.95 -11.91 -14.03
CA ALA A 67 1.22 -12.58 -12.76
C ALA A 67 0.50 -11.87 -11.61
N PHE A 68 0.55 -10.54 -11.58
CA PHE A 68 -0.14 -9.73 -10.56
C PHE A 68 -1.66 -9.89 -10.62
N VAL A 69 -2.25 -10.01 -11.82
CA VAL A 69 -3.68 -10.34 -11.97
C VAL A 69 -4.00 -11.68 -11.29
N LYS A 70 -3.22 -12.73 -11.57
CA LYS A 70 -3.45 -14.05 -10.95
C LYS A 70 -3.29 -14.03 -9.43
N VAL A 71 -2.33 -13.27 -8.92
CA VAL A 71 -2.14 -13.10 -7.48
C VAL A 71 -3.34 -12.36 -6.88
N ALA A 72 -3.78 -11.27 -7.51
CA ALA A 72 -4.93 -10.50 -7.07
C ALA A 72 -6.23 -11.35 -7.12
N GLU A 73 -6.42 -12.18 -8.15
CA GLU A 73 -7.53 -13.14 -8.24
C GLU A 73 -7.51 -14.12 -7.06
N ALA A 74 -6.35 -14.69 -6.76
CA ALA A 74 -6.21 -15.66 -5.67
C ALA A 74 -6.48 -15.04 -4.29
N ILE A 75 -5.97 -13.86 -4.04
CA ILE A 75 -6.18 -13.12 -2.77
C ILE A 75 -7.64 -12.64 -2.68
N GLY A 76 -8.20 -12.13 -3.77
CA GLY A 76 -9.54 -11.56 -3.83
C GLY A 76 -10.67 -12.53 -3.48
N VAL A 77 -10.37 -13.83 -3.41
CA VAL A 77 -11.32 -14.86 -2.92
C VAL A 77 -11.55 -14.75 -1.42
N SER A 78 -10.54 -14.37 -0.64
CA SER A 78 -10.56 -14.40 0.82
C SER A 78 -10.54 -13.01 1.46
N GLU A 79 -9.94 -12.03 0.81
CA GLU A 79 -9.78 -10.68 1.35
C GLU A 79 -9.78 -9.60 0.24
N LYS A 80 -9.87 -8.34 0.63
CA LYS A 80 -9.81 -7.23 -0.32
C LYS A 80 -8.38 -7.04 -0.83
N VAL A 81 -8.26 -6.71 -2.13
CA VAL A 81 -7.01 -6.28 -2.73
C VAL A 81 -7.13 -4.81 -3.12
N TYR A 82 -6.23 -3.98 -2.61
CA TYR A 82 -6.08 -2.59 -3.01
C TYR A 82 -4.90 -2.49 -3.96
N MET A 83 -5.18 -2.31 -5.25
CA MET A 83 -4.15 -2.18 -6.26
C MET A 83 -3.86 -0.70 -6.53
N LEU A 84 -2.68 -0.24 -6.15
CA LEU A 84 -2.20 1.11 -6.46
C LEU A 84 -1.78 1.16 -7.91
N VAL A 85 -2.27 2.15 -8.65
CA VAL A 85 -2.09 2.26 -10.10
C VAL A 85 -1.80 3.70 -10.46
N SER A 86 -0.77 3.95 -11.28
CA SER A 86 -0.54 5.29 -11.81
C SER A 86 -1.69 5.73 -12.72
N LYS A 87 -1.90 7.03 -12.82
CA LYS A 87 -2.89 7.60 -13.74
C LYS A 87 -2.70 7.09 -15.18
N ALA A 88 -1.45 6.94 -15.61
CA ALA A 88 -1.12 6.48 -16.97
C ALA A 88 -1.53 5.02 -17.22
N GLN A 89 -1.52 4.17 -16.19
CA GLN A 89 -1.84 2.75 -16.30
C GLN A 89 -3.29 2.41 -15.88
N MET A 90 -4.05 3.37 -15.40
CA MET A 90 -5.38 3.13 -14.85
C MET A 90 -6.32 2.40 -15.83
N GLU A 91 -6.33 2.79 -17.10
CA GLU A 91 -7.16 2.13 -18.12
C GLU A 91 -6.68 0.69 -18.38
N ASN A 92 -5.36 0.50 -18.48
CA ASN A 92 -4.76 -0.83 -18.65
C ASN A 92 -5.11 -1.76 -17.47
N ALA A 93 -4.96 -1.26 -16.23
CA ALA A 93 -5.32 -2.00 -15.02
C ALA A 93 -6.81 -2.32 -14.96
N LYS A 94 -7.69 -1.38 -15.29
CA LYS A 94 -9.15 -1.61 -15.40
C LYS A 94 -9.50 -2.70 -16.39
N ASN A 95 -8.84 -2.74 -17.54
CA ASN A 95 -9.08 -3.75 -18.56
C ASN A 95 -8.68 -5.16 -18.09
N GLN A 96 -7.69 -5.27 -17.23
CA GLN A 96 -7.19 -6.56 -16.74
C GLN A 96 -7.82 -7.00 -15.41
N LEU A 97 -8.13 -6.06 -14.52
CA LEU A 97 -8.58 -6.32 -13.15
C LEU A 97 -10.04 -5.92 -12.89
N GLY A 98 -10.67 -5.18 -13.79
CA GLY A 98 -11.99 -4.59 -13.53
C GLY A 98 -13.13 -5.58 -13.26
N ASN A 99 -12.95 -6.85 -13.65
CA ASN A 99 -13.91 -7.93 -13.38
C ASN A 99 -13.43 -8.90 -12.28
N VAL A 100 -12.27 -8.63 -11.68
CA VAL A 100 -11.74 -9.48 -10.60
C VAL A 100 -12.43 -9.12 -9.29
N SER A 101 -13.08 -10.09 -8.69
CA SER A 101 -13.79 -9.91 -7.42
C SER A 101 -12.81 -9.53 -6.30
N GLY A 102 -13.22 -8.64 -5.41
CA GLY A 102 -12.42 -8.24 -4.25
C GLY A 102 -11.31 -7.22 -4.56
N VAL A 103 -11.08 -6.84 -5.83
CA VAL A 103 -10.06 -5.86 -6.21
C VAL A 103 -10.63 -4.45 -6.29
N THR A 104 -9.93 -3.50 -5.68
CA THR A 104 -10.20 -2.06 -5.77
C THR A 104 -8.97 -1.37 -6.34
N LEU A 105 -9.13 -0.62 -7.43
CA LEU A 105 -8.06 0.17 -8.02
C LEU A 105 -8.02 1.54 -7.35
N LEU A 106 -6.84 1.97 -6.93
CA LEU A 106 -6.59 3.26 -6.31
C LEU A 106 -5.56 4.03 -7.14
N GLU A 107 -5.89 5.25 -7.54
CA GLU A 107 -4.94 6.10 -8.28
C GLU A 107 -3.84 6.58 -7.32
N CYS A 108 -2.63 6.10 -7.56
CA CYS A 108 -1.44 6.46 -6.80
C CYS A 108 -0.22 6.40 -7.71
N GLU A 109 0.51 7.51 -7.79
CA GLU A 109 1.78 7.55 -8.51
C GLU A 109 2.86 6.88 -7.67
N THR A 110 3.57 5.92 -8.27
CA THR A 110 4.71 5.22 -7.69
C THR A 110 5.89 5.24 -8.65
N ASP A 111 7.08 4.94 -8.18
CA ASP A 111 8.26 4.79 -9.03
C ASP A 111 8.50 3.33 -9.39
N ASP A 112 8.12 2.37 -8.51
CA ASP A 112 8.14 0.93 -8.82
C ASP A 112 7.14 0.15 -7.92
N ALA A 113 7.03 -1.17 -8.13
CA ALA A 113 5.99 -2.03 -7.54
C ALA A 113 6.47 -2.81 -6.29
N TRP A 114 7.09 -2.12 -5.33
CA TRP A 114 7.68 -2.71 -4.12
C TRP A 114 6.84 -2.43 -2.87
N ALA A 115 5.58 -2.89 -2.88
CA ALA A 115 4.60 -2.57 -1.84
C ALA A 115 5.05 -2.92 -0.41
N ARG A 116 5.88 -3.96 -0.24
CA ARG A 116 6.43 -4.38 1.07
C ARG A 116 7.40 -3.35 1.64
N ASP A 117 8.13 -2.66 0.77
CA ASP A 117 9.20 -1.73 1.16
C ASP A 117 8.70 -0.29 1.26
N VAL A 118 7.77 0.10 0.37
CA VAL A 118 7.27 1.49 0.28
C VAL A 118 5.95 1.70 1.03
N GLY A 119 5.28 0.62 1.42
CA GLY A 119 4.04 0.67 2.20
C GLY A 119 4.29 0.97 3.67
N ALA A 120 3.24 1.43 4.37
CA ALA A 120 3.32 1.61 5.82
C ALA A 120 3.41 0.26 6.53
N THR A 121 4.26 0.17 7.56
CA THR A 121 4.19 -0.93 8.52
C THR A 121 2.97 -0.72 9.39
N MET A 122 1.98 -1.60 9.26
CA MET A 122 0.75 -1.52 10.04
C MET A 122 0.97 -2.10 11.43
N VAL A 123 0.57 -1.36 12.44
CA VAL A 123 0.65 -1.77 13.85
C VAL A 123 -0.73 -1.66 14.50
N LEU A 124 -0.97 -2.51 15.50
CA LEU A 124 -2.24 -2.61 16.21
C LEU A 124 -2.01 -2.38 17.71
N ASP A 125 -2.97 -1.74 18.38
CA ASP A 125 -3.05 -1.76 19.84
C ASP A 125 -3.95 -2.92 20.34
N GLU A 126 -3.98 -3.13 21.64
CA GLU A 126 -4.81 -4.17 22.28
C GLU A 126 -6.33 -3.99 22.04
N LYS A 127 -6.76 -2.80 21.65
CA LYS A 127 -8.16 -2.47 21.35
C LYS A 127 -8.49 -2.62 19.87
N GLY A 128 -7.51 -2.97 19.04
CA GLY A 128 -7.64 -3.12 17.59
C GLY A 128 -7.58 -1.80 16.82
N ALA A 129 -7.12 -0.72 17.45
CA ALA A 129 -6.82 0.50 16.71
C ALA A 129 -5.62 0.29 15.82
N VAL A 130 -5.71 0.74 14.58
CA VAL A 130 -4.69 0.58 13.54
C VAL A 130 -3.93 1.88 13.37
N CYS A 131 -2.60 1.80 13.25
CA CYS A 131 -1.75 2.91 12.89
C CYS A 131 -0.72 2.45 11.85
N GLY A 132 -0.35 3.31 10.89
CA GLY A 132 0.73 3.04 9.95
C GLY A 132 2.02 3.73 10.37
N VAL A 133 3.15 3.06 10.25
CA VAL A 133 4.49 3.64 10.43
C VAL A 133 5.07 3.90 9.04
N ASP A 134 5.40 5.16 8.77
CA ASP A 134 5.95 5.65 7.50
C ASP A 134 7.47 5.80 7.65
N TRP A 135 8.20 4.85 7.06
CA TRP A 135 9.66 4.84 7.02
C TRP A 135 10.17 5.61 5.82
N GLN A 136 11.39 6.11 5.89
CA GLN A 136 12.03 6.67 4.71
C GLN A 136 12.38 5.55 3.72
N PHE A 137 11.96 5.71 2.47
CA PHE A 137 12.39 4.85 1.38
C PHE A 137 13.48 5.53 0.56
N ASN A 138 14.52 4.78 0.17
CA ASN A 138 15.67 5.30 -0.57
C ASN A 138 16.17 4.36 -1.67
N ALA A 139 15.31 3.49 -2.19
CA ALA A 139 15.64 2.50 -3.20
C ALA A 139 16.84 1.60 -2.83
N TRP A 140 16.96 1.24 -1.53
CA TRP A 140 17.97 0.32 -0.96
C TRP A 140 19.44 0.78 -1.09
N GLY A 141 19.70 2.06 -1.13
CA GLY A 141 21.08 2.57 -1.19
C GLY A 141 21.18 4.06 -1.46
N GLY A 142 20.06 4.71 -1.68
CA GLY A 142 20.00 6.15 -1.90
C GLY A 142 20.76 6.58 -3.15
N THR A 143 21.45 7.70 -3.05
CA THR A 143 22.20 8.29 -4.18
C THR A 143 23.46 7.52 -4.53
N PHE A 144 23.96 6.65 -3.64
CA PHE A 144 25.23 5.95 -3.83
C PHE A 144 25.05 4.62 -4.55
N ASP A 145 24.16 3.75 -4.05
CA ASP A 145 23.98 2.39 -4.54
C ASP A 145 22.51 1.99 -4.71
N GLY A 146 21.61 2.95 -4.71
CA GLY A 146 20.17 2.70 -4.90
C GLY A 146 19.87 2.07 -6.26
N LEU A 147 18.93 1.14 -6.26
CA LEU A 147 18.48 0.42 -7.46
C LEU A 147 18.01 1.38 -8.56
N TYR A 148 17.42 2.51 -8.18
CA TYR A 148 17.03 3.60 -9.06
C TYR A 148 17.16 4.96 -8.34
N ARG A 149 17.25 6.04 -9.12
CA ARG A 149 17.56 7.36 -8.57
C ARG A 149 16.35 8.20 -8.19
N ASN A 150 15.20 7.91 -8.77
CA ASN A 150 13.95 8.62 -8.52
C ASN A 150 13.07 7.71 -7.68
N TRP A 151 12.90 8.01 -6.40
CA TRP A 151 12.07 7.25 -5.44
C TRP A 151 11.12 8.13 -4.64
N GLU A 152 10.99 9.39 -5.03
CA GLU A 152 10.20 10.36 -4.29
C GLU A 152 8.69 10.05 -4.30
N LYS A 153 8.20 9.34 -5.33
CA LYS A 153 6.82 8.88 -5.37
C LYS A 153 6.63 7.70 -4.42
N ASP A 154 7.57 6.77 -4.45
CA ASP A 154 7.58 5.60 -3.56
C ASP A 154 7.64 6.01 -2.09
N ASP A 155 8.48 7.01 -1.74
CA ASP A 155 8.60 7.57 -0.38
C ASP A 155 7.31 8.23 0.17
N ARG A 156 6.26 8.36 -0.65
CA ARG A 156 4.96 8.93 -0.27
C ARG A 156 3.85 7.88 -0.15
N VAL A 157 4.13 6.65 -0.55
CA VAL A 157 3.11 5.59 -0.63
C VAL A 157 2.55 5.25 0.75
N ALA A 158 3.39 5.16 1.78
CA ALA A 158 2.95 4.86 3.15
C ALA A 158 1.91 5.87 3.65
N ALA A 159 2.20 7.16 3.51
CA ALA A 159 1.27 8.23 3.89
C ALA A 159 -0.01 8.21 3.04
N PHE A 160 0.07 7.88 1.75
CA PHE A 160 -1.11 7.70 0.89
C PHE A 160 -1.99 6.56 1.38
N ILE A 161 -1.41 5.41 1.71
CA ILE A 161 -2.13 4.24 2.24
C ILE A 161 -2.85 4.60 3.54
N CYS A 162 -2.16 5.22 4.49
CA CYS A 162 -2.77 5.63 5.77
C CYS A 162 -3.98 6.55 5.55
N ARG A 163 -3.86 7.55 4.66
CA ARG A 163 -4.98 8.42 4.31
C ARG A 163 -6.15 7.64 3.72
N THR A 164 -5.87 6.75 2.78
CA THR A 164 -6.91 5.95 2.11
C THR A 164 -7.63 5.02 3.08
N LEU A 165 -6.91 4.46 4.03
CA LEU A 165 -7.48 3.57 5.06
C LEU A 165 -8.09 4.35 6.24
N GLY A 166 -7.90 5.67 6.31
CA GLY A 166 -8.42 6.50 7.39
C GLY A 166 -7.75 6.23 8.74
N CYS A 167 -6.49 5.76 8.77
CA CYS A 167 -5.76 5.48 9.99
C CYS A 167 -4.64 6.51 10.22
N PRO A 168 -4.25 6.77 11.48
CA PRO A 168 -3.10 7.61 11.80
C PRO A 168 -1.82 7.14 11.09
N CYS A 169 -0.93 8.07 10.80
CA CYS A 169 0.35 7.82 10.17
C CYS A 169 1.47 8.40 11.03
N LEU A 170 2.40 7.57 11.46
CA LEU A 170 3.56 7.97 12.25
C LEU A 170 4.77 8.10 11.34
N ASP A 171 5.28 9.32 11.19
CA ASP A 171 6.50 9.59 10.42
C ASP A 171 7.75 9.17 11.22
N ALA A 172 8.37 8.08 10.81
CA ALA A 172 9.58 7.53 11.41
C ALA A 172 10.88 7.99 10.73
N ARG A 173 10.81 8.91 9.76
CA ARG A 173 11.99 9.44 9.08
C ARG A 173 12.95 10.14 10.07
N PRO A 174 14.26 10.04 9.91
CA PRO A 174 14.97 9.55 8.71
C PRO A 174 15.34 8.04 8.74
N PHE A 175 14.66 7.22 9.53
CA PHE A 175 14.97 5.80 9.56
C PHE A 175 14.50 5.11 8.29
N VAL A 176 15.42 4.43 7.61
CA VAL A 176 15.15 3.57 6.46
C VAL A 176 14.90 2.16 6.96
N LEU A 177 13.80 1.55 6.51
CA LEU A 177 13.49 0.16 6.76
C LEU A 177 13.30 -0.57 5.44
N GLU A 178 13.92 -1.71 5.31
CA GLU A 178 13.69 -2.65 4.22
C GLU A 178 12.61 -3.65 4.66
N GLY A 179 11.59 -3.85 3.83
CA GLY A 179 10.43 -4.69 4.19
C GLY A 179 10.78 -6.13 4.58
N GLY A 180 11.89 -6.65 4.05
CA GLY A 180 12.43 -7.96 4.42
C GLY A 180 13.09 -8.03 5.80
N SER A 181 13.27 -6.90 6.48
CA SER A 181 13.89 -6.84 7.82
C SER A 181 12.92 -7.11 8.95
N ILE A 182 11.62 -7.13 8.65
CA ILE A 182 10.53 -7.32 9.63
C ILE A 182 9.59 -8.43 9.20
N HIS A 183 9.16 -9.26 10.15
CA HIS A 183 8.19 -10.36 9.97
C HIS A 183 7.67 -10.86 11.31
#